data_103749ad601f3dd150bc356ceb7f9e28
#
_entry.id   103749ad601f3dd150bc356ceb7f9e28
#
_cell.length_a   1.000
_cell.length_b   1.000
_cell.length_c   1.000
_cell.angle_alpha   90.00
_cell.angle_beta   90.00
_cell.angle_gamma   90.00
#
_symmetry.space_group_name_H-M   'P 1'
#
loop_
_entity.id
_entity.type
_entity.pdbx_description
1 polymer ?
#
loop_
_entity_poly.entity_id
_entity_poly.type
_entity_poly.pdbx_seq_one_letter_code
_entity_poly.pdbx_strand_id
1 'polypeptide(L)'
;MYSSYSSLQQSQLAAQGYYDTQSTYLLVYAPGRNTALRATLADQLHRKFRLADTLGSALTEWVDGVLLVSEDVECMSTALMCFAKALQDGADYAVCNAVFGFGGATALYQSRAHLAQNRCALVSRPLLERCRAAAKDPENVTELLALAAQFCAHPARIPQALLHYERDICAEDAFSATGKRAFLMSHVLDMTGAPIVLVSAVPVLRSMGYEVVVLGPSDGGALQLFVDAGAAVITRPGIRATPNLWGLALCSDLVLVNTVVMARTVRALSGTAVPVLWWLHDAFAGYPHIAHQIPTKLAENVRLYSVGHHAANAMHAVRPDFQIGQLIYGLPDYAAEDFPRCDLGYPADKPLFATVGSFERRKGHDIFCAAIRLLPEEVRNKATFLFVGMAADKEMMDAVRSLTTDCPENVFYCKRLSRDEIKNLMEQCTCLVCASRDDPMPTFVTEGLIFGKPSIVSEHTGTAGVITEGVDGFTYPDDDPQKLAALLEWAIFHPEKLAAMKAACRKLYETHYSKQSFEQTLTAAVKELTE
;
A
#
# COMPACT_ATOMS: atom_id res chain seq x y z
N MET A 1 -15.87 -18.52 -18.67
CA MET A 1 -17.21 -18.59 -18.05
C MET A 1 -17.50 -17.31 -17.26
N TYR A 2 -17.64 -16.17 -17.97
CA TYR A 2 -17.87 -14.83 -17.39
C TYR A 2 -19.17 -14.20 -17.92
N SER A 3 -20.13 -15.02 -18.34
CA SER A 3 -21.20 -14.61 -19.24
C SER A 3 -22.48 -14.05 -18.58
N SER A 4 -22.58 -13.96 -17.27
CA SER A 4 -23.79 -13.35 -16.69
C SER A 4 -23.50 -12.60 -15.40
N TYR A 5 -23.66 -11.28 -15.42
CA TYR A 5 -23.85 -10.51 -14.20
C TYR A 5 -25.09 -11.02 -13.46
N SER A 6 -24.98 -11.20 -12.15
CA SER A 6 -26.15 -11.48 -11.32
C SER A 6 -27.18 -10.35 -11.43
N SER A 7 -28.45 -10.63 -11.13
CA SER A 7 -29.51 -9.60 -11.11
C SER A 7 -29.18 -8.42 -10.20
N LEU A 8 -28.43 -8.67 -9.11
CA LEU A 8 -27.95 -7.63 -8.20
C LEU A 8 -26.93 -6.72 -8.88
N GLN A 9 -25.96 -7.28 -9.61
CA GLN A 9 -24.96 -6.49 -10.36
C GLN A 9 -25.61 -5.68 -11.48
N GLN A 10 -26.60 -6.23 -12.18
CA GLN A 10 -27.37 -5.49 -13.18
C GLN A 10 -28.13 -4.32 -12.56
N SER A 11 -28.75 -4.50 -11.39
CA SER A 11 -29.43 -3.43 -10.66
C SER A 11 -28.47 -2.34 -10.20
N GLN A 12 -27.26 -2.71 -9.76
CA GLN A 12 -26.21 -1.75 -9.39
C GLN A 12 -25.74 -0.93 -10.60
N LEU A 13 -25.54 -1.56 -11.75
CA LEU A 13 -25.19 -0.86 -12.99
C LEU A 13 -26.31 0.10 -13.44
N ALA A 14 -27.57 -0.31 -13.32
CA ALA A 14 -28.72 0.53 -13.62
C ALA A 14 -28.74 1.78 -12.70
N ALA A 15 -28.56 1.59 -11.40
CA ALA A 15 -28.53 2.68 -10.43
C ALA A 15 -27.37 3.67 -10.66
N GLN A 16 -26.28 3.24 -11.30
CA GLN A 16 -25.15 4.08 -11.68
C GLN A 16 -25.29 4.71 -13.09
N GLY A 17 -26.46 4.60 -13.72
CA GLY A 17 -26.75 5.21 -15.01
C GLY A 17 -26.09 4.53 -16.22
N TYR A 18 -25.55 3.31 -16.09
CA TYR A 18 -24.89 2.62 -17.19
C TYR A 18 -25.84 2.24 -18.34
N TYR A 19 -27.13 2.07 -18.09
CA TYR A 19 -28.10 1.76 -19.15
C TYR A 19 -28.48 2.96 -20.02
N ASP A 20 -28.18 4.20 -19.59
CA ASP A 20 -28.43 5.41 -20.37
C ASP A 20 -27.42 5.60 -21.52
N THR A 21 -26.42 4.71 -21.60
CA THR A 21 -25.36 4.78 -22.61
C THR A 21 -25.81 4.45 -24.04
N GLN A 22 -27.03 3.94 -24.23
CA GLN A 22 -27.54 3.57 -25.55
C GLN A 22 -27.72 4.75 -26.54
N SER A 23 -27.54 6.01 -26.08
CA SER A 23 -27.46 7.18 -26.96
C SER A 23 -26.07 7.32 -27.63
N THR A 24 -25.01 6.74 -27.08
CA THR A 24 -23.62 6.82 -27.55
C THR A 24 -23.34 5.75 -28.59
N TYR A 25 -22.79 6.16 -29.74
CA TYR A 25 -22.47 5.24 -30.82
C TYR A 25 -20.96 4.98 -30.90
N LEU A 26 -20.56 3.71 -30.73
CA LEU A 26 -19.14 3.30 -30.70
C LEU A 26 -18.74 2.58 -32.00
N LEU A 27 -17.50 2.81 -32.42
CA LEU A 27 -16.80 1.98 -33.39
C LEU A 27 -15.79 1.11 -32.63
N VAL A 28 -15.79 -0.20 -32.88
CA VAL A 28 -14.71 -1.10 -32.46
C VAL A 28 -13.77 -1.28 -33.63
N TYR A 29 -12.56 -0.77 -33.51
CA TYR A 29 -11.54 -0.93 -34.56
C TYR A 29 -10.50 -1.96 -34.12
N ALA A 30 -10.49 -3.08 -34.83
CA ALA A 30 -9.66 -4.23 -34.53
C ALA A 30 -9.17 -4.87 -35.84
N PRO A 31 -8.09 -4.37 -36.44
CA PRO A 31 -7.56 -4.90 -37.69
C PRO A 31 -7.01 -6.33 -37.49
N GLY A 32 -7.29 -7.23 -38.46
CA GLY A 32 -6.81 -8.59 -38.45
C GLY A 32 -7.79 -9.64 -37.90
N ARG A 33 -7.28 -10.84 -37.61
CA ARG A 33 -8.10 -11.96 -37.12
C ARG A 33 -8.28 -11.88 -35.60
N ASN A 34 -9.28 -11.13 -35.17
CA ASN A 34 -9.66 -11.01 -33.75
C ASN A 34 -10.84 -11.95 -33.44
N THR A 35 -10.56 -13.24 -33.26
CA THR A 35 -11.60 -14.26 -33.09
C THR A 35 -12.27 -14.24 -31.72
N ALA A 36 -11.49 -14.04 -30.66
CA ALA A 36 -11.99 -13.94 -29.30
C ALA A 36 -12.83 -12.66 -29.11
N LEU A 37 -12.35 -11.52 -29.62
CA LEU A 37 -13.09 -10.27 -29.62
C LEU A 37 -14.44 -10.41 -30.35
N ARG A 38 -14.44 -10.93 -31.56
CA ARG A 38 -15.66 -11.10 -32.37
C ARG A 38 -16.68 -12.00 -31.69
N ALA A 39 -16.24 -13.07 -31.04
CA ALA A 39 -17.10 -13.96 -30.30
C ALA A 39 -17.79 -13.28 -29.12
N THR A 40 -17.07 -12.44 -28.38
CA THR A 40 -17.59 -11.78 -27.18
C THR A 40 -18.37 -10.49 -27.47
N LEU A 41 -18.19 -9.87 -28.65
CA LEU A 41 -18.98 -8.70 -29.05
C LEU A 41 -20.47 -9.01 -29.21
N ALA A 42 -20.85 -10.25 -29.56
CA ALA A 42 -22.25 -10.65 -29.67
C ALA A 42 -23.02 -10.56 -28.34
N ASP A 43 -22.32 -10.70 -27.21
CA ASP A 43 -22.88 -10.72 -25.86
C ASP A 43 -22.86 -9.35 -25.16
N GLN A 44 -22.41 -8.27 -25.84
CA GLN A 44 -22.35 -6.94 -25.23
C GLN A 44 -23.77 -6.42 -24.88
N LEU A 45 -23.91 -5.85 -23.70
CA LEU A 45 -25.15 -5.19 -23.27
C LEU A 45 -25.37 -3.85 -23.98
N HIS A 46 -24.31 -3.15 -24.35
CA HIS A 46 -24.37 -1.98 -25.20
C HIS A 46 -24.54 -2.40 -26.66
N ARG A 47 -25.60 -1.97 -27.33
CA ARG A 47 -25.98 -2.44 -28.69
C ARG A 47 -25.68 -1.45 -29.80
N LYS A 48 -25.37 -0.18 -29.47
CA LYS A 48 -25.04 0.86 -30.46
C LYS A 48 -23.56 0.86 -30.76
N PHE A 49 -23.08 -0.17 -31.43
CA PHE A 49 -21.72 -0.26 -31.92
C PHE A 49 -21.65 -0.95 -33.28
N ARG A 50 -20.52 -0.76 -33.94
CA ARG A 50 -20.13 -1.56 -35.11
C ARG A 50 -18.65 -1.94 -35.03
N LEU A 51 -18.29 -3.00 -35.72
CA LEU A 51 -16.91 -3.49 -35.86
C LEU A 51 -16.37 -3.10 -37.22
N ALA A 52 -15.11 -2.66 -37.27
CA ALA A 52 -14.41 -2.32 -38.50
C ALA A 52 -12.98 -2.87 -38.53
N ASP A 53 -12.55 -3.27 -39.70
CA ASP A 53 -11.18 -3.72 -40.00
C ASP A 53 -10.32 -2.59 -40.62
N THR A 54 -10.93 -1.46 -41.01
CA THR A 54 -10.29 -0.24 -41.51
C THR A 54 -10.95 1.00 -40.93
N LEU A 55 -10.16 1.99 -40.50
CA LEU A 55 -10.68 3.23 -39.94
C LEU A 55 -11.19 4.18 -41.02
N GLY A 56 -10.47 4.31 -42.14
CA GLY A 56 -10.78 5.29 -43.18
C GLY A 56 -12.23 5.16 -43.69
N SER A 57 -12.66 3.96 -44.04
CA SER A 57 -14.03 3.71 -44.50
C SER A 57 -15.07 3.76 -43.35
N ALA A 58 -14.68 3.38 -42.16
CA ALA A 58 -15.58 3.31 -41.02
C ALA A 58 -15.92 4.67 -40.42
N LEU A 59 -15.05 5.68 -40.55
CA LEU A 59 -15.26 7.04 -40.02
C LEU A 59 -16.08 7.94 -40.96
N THR A 60 -16.55 7.44 -42.10
CA THR A 60 -17.48 8.19 -42.98
C THR A 60 -18.82 8.45 -42.33
N GLU A 61 -19.24 7.54 -41.42
CA GLU A 61 -20.44 7.73 -40.61
C GLU A 61 -20.07 8.29 -39.22
N TRP A 62 -21.08 8.93 -38.57
CA TRP A 62 -20.86 9.50 -37.24
C TRP A 62 -20.67 8.38 -36.21
N VAL A 63 -19.65 8.57 -35.36
CA VAL A 63 -19.43 7.80 -34.12
C VAL A 63 -18.92 8.76 -33.05
N ASP A 64 -19.32 8.53 -31.79
CA ASP A 64 -18.91 9.36 -30.66
C ASP A 64 -17.49 9.01 -30.18
N GLY A 65 -17.13 7.73 -30.27
CA GLY A 65 -15.81 7.24 -29.90
C GLY A 65 -15.43 5.92 -30.58
N VAL A 66 -14.15 5.62 -30.54
CA VAL A 66 -13.57 4.41 -31.14
C VAL A 66 -12.83 3.61 -30.10
N LEU A 67 -13.23 2.37 -29.91
CA LEU A 67 -12.45 1.40 -29.14
C LEU A 67 -11.35 0.85 -30.03
N LEU A 68 -10.11 1.28 -29.79
CA LEU A 68 -8.92 0.80 -30.50
C LEU A 68 -8.43 -0.51 -29.86
N VAL A 69 -8.27 -1.56 -30.64
CA VAL A 69 -7.86 -2.90 -30.17
C VAL A 69 -6.67 -3.37 -30.99
N SER A 70 -5.49 -3.49 -30.36
CA SER A 70 -4.24 -3.85 -31.05
C SER A 70 -3.92 -5.35 -31.08
N GLU A 71 -4.63 -6.16 -30.30
CA GLU A 71 -4.48 -7.62 -30.29
C GLU A 71 -5.79 -8.32 -29.93
N ASP A 72 -5.88 -9.64 -30.18
CA ASP A 72 -7.11 -10.41 -29.88
C ASP A 72 -7.38 -10.44 -28.37
N VAL A 73 -8.59 -10.11 -27.97
CA VAL A 73 -9.01 -9.96 -26.57
C VAL A 73 -10.49 -10.32 -26.41
N GLU A 74 -10.83 -11.00 -25.34
CA GLU A 74 -12.22 -11.18 -24.93
C GLU A 74 -12.73 -9.93 -24.18
N CYS A 75 -13.88 -9.43 -24.58
CA CYS A 75 -14.55 -8.33 -23.89
C CYS A 75 -15.68 -8.87 -23.00
N MET A 76 -15.68 -8.47 -21.72
CA MET A 76 -16.80 -8.70 -20.83
C MET A 76 -18.08 -8.11 -21.40
N SER A 77 -19.23 -8.72 -21.15
CA SER A 77 -20.54 -8.28 -21.69
C SER A 77 -20.90 -6.82 -21.38
N THR A 78 -20.29 -6.23 -20.37
CA THR A 78 -20.47 -4.82 -19.97
C THR A 78 -19.40 -3.88 -20.51
N ALA A 79 -18.39 -4.37 -21.21
CA ALA A 79 -17.21 -3.59 -21.60
C ALA A 79 -17.60 -2.34 -22.41
N LEU A 80 -18.34 -2.51 -23.51
CA LEU A 80 -18.72 -1.37 -24.34
C LEU A 80 -19.65 -0.39 -23.59
N MET A 81 -20.49 -0.87 -22.69
CA MET A 81 -21.35 -0.02 -21.85
C MET A 81 -20.52 0.86 -20.89
N CYS A 82 -19.50 0.27 -20.24
CA CYS A 82 -18.61 1.01 -19.35
C CYS A 82 -17.77 2.05 -20.12
N PHE A 83 -17.27 1.69 -21.29
CA PHE A 83 -16.55 2.64 -22.17
C PHE A 83 -17.47 3.76 -22.67
N ALA A 84 -18.70 3.46 -23.08
CA ALA A 84 -19.66 4.47 -23.50
C ALA A 84 -20.01 5.43 -22.34
N LYS A 85 -20.15 4.91 -21.12
CA LYS A 85 -20.38 5.72 -19.92
C LYS A 85 -19.21 6.67 -19.64
N ALA A 86 -17.99 6.18 -19.70
CA ALA A 86 -16.80 7.02 -19.52
C ALA A 86 -16.75 8.18 -20.53
N LEU A 87 -17.13 7.92 -21.78
CA LEU A 87 -17.22 8.95 -22.83
C LEU A 87 -18.31 9.99 -22.52
N GLN A 88 -19.50 9.55 -22.08
CA GLN A 88 -20.57 10.45 -21.67
C GLN A 88 -20.20 11.30 -20.46
N ASP A 89 -19.38 10.78 -19.54
CA ASP A 89 -18.86 11.48 -18.38
C ASP A 89 -17.72 12.47 -18.74
N GLY A 90 -17.43 12.64 -20.03
CA GLY A 90 -16.48 13.63 -20.52
C GLY A 90 -15.06 13.11 -20.73
N ALA A 91 -14.80 11.82 -20.65
CA ALA A 91 -13.52 11.27 -20.98
C ALA A 91 -13.24 11.36 -22.49
N ASP A 92 -12.03 11.75 -22.87
CA ASP A 92 -11.56 11.71 -24.25
C ASP A 92 -10.69 10.46 -24.53
N TYR A 93 -10.16 9.84 -23.47
CA TYR A 93 -9.42 8.60 -23.48
C TYR A 93 -9.82 7.74 -22.28
N ALA A 94 -10.19 6.49 -22.48
CA ALA A 94 -10.57 5.61 -21.38
C ALA A 94 -9.94 4.22 -21.51
N VAL A 95 -9.44 3.71 -20.39
CA VAL A 95 -8.84 2.38 -20.23
C VAL A 95 -9.51 1.64 -19.09
N CYS A 96 -9.39 0.32 -19.08
CA CYS A 96 -9.88 -0.52 -17.99
C CYS A 96 -8.80 -1.49 -17.50
N ASN A 97 -9.07 -2.13 -16.37
CA ASN A 97 -8.23 -3.24 -15.90
C ASN A 97 -8.41 -4.47 -16.80
N ALA A 98 -7.43 -5.37 -16.78
CA ALA A 98 -7.42 -6.58 -17.59
C ALA A 98 -7.04 -7.81 -16.77
N VAL A 99 -7.44 -8.99 -17.24
CA VAL A 99 -6.99 -10.29 -16.71
C VAL A 99 -6.25 -11.06 -17.78
N PHE A 100 -5.32 -11.91 -17.38
CA PHE A 100 -4.42 -12.67 -18.23
C PHE A 100 -4.39 -14.13 -17.83
N GLY A 101 -4.06 -14.99 -18.80
CA GLY A 101 -3.88 -16.43 -18.63
C GLY A 101 -5.16 -17.24 -18.78
N PHE A 102 -4.99 -18.51 -19.05
CA PHE A 102 -6.09 -19.46 -19.16
C PHE A 102 -6.84 -19.55 -17.83
N GLY A 103 -8.08 -19.07 -17.81
CA GLY A 103 -8.91 -18.98 -16.60
C GLY A 103 -8.80 -17.67 -15.82
N GLY A 104 -8.06 -16.66 -16.31
CA GLY A 104 -8.04 -15.32 -15.72
C GLY A 104 -7.35 -15.23 -14.35
N ALA A 105 -6.28 -16.01 -14.13
CA ALA A 105 -5.60 -16.09 -12.82
C ALA A 105 -4.74 -14.87 -12.46
N THR A 106 -4.31 -14.08 -13.46
CA THR A 106 -3.49 -12.86 -13.25
C THR A 106 -4.31 -11.65 -13.63
N ALA A 107 -4.41 -10.67 -12.72
CA ALA A 107 -5.08 -9.41 -13.01
C ALA A 107 -4.07 -8.25 -13.00
N LEU A 108 -4.23 -7.31 -13.93
CA LEU A 108 -3.48 -6.07 -14.03
C LEU A 108 -4.41 -4.88 -13.77
N TYR A 109 -4.08 -4.10 -12.75
CA TYR A 109 -4.73 -2.85 -12.36
C TYR A 109 -3.82 -1.69 -12.73
N GLN A 110 -4.30 -0.83 -13.64
CA GLN A 110 -3.49 0.25 -14.19
C GLN A 110 -3.70 1.55 -13.43
N SER A 111 -2.66 2.35 -13.29
CA SER A 111 -2.75 3.75 -12.85
C SER A 111 -2.77 4.71 -14.04
N ARG A 112 -3.04 5.99 -13.77
CA ARG A 112 -2.94 7.05 -14.80
C ARG A 112 -1.54 7.15 -15.41
N ALA A 113 -0.50 6.74 -14.68
CA ALA A 113 0.88 6.77 -15.18
C ALA A 113 1.16 5.69 -16.25
N HIS A 114 0.28 4.69 -16.40
CA HIS A 114 0.45 3.53 -17.28
C HIS A 114 -0.50 3.54 -18.50
N LEU A 115 -1.05 4.69 -18.86
CA LEU A 115 -2.01 4.80 -19.98
C LEU A 115 -1.40 4.45 -21.33
N ALA A 116 -0.09 4.63 -21.51
CA ALA A 116 0.59 4.39 -22.76
C ALA A 116 0.82 2.90 -23.10
N GLN A 117 0.71 2.00 -22.10
CA GLN A 117 0.94 0.55 -22.27
C GLN A 117 -0.31 -0.22 -22.69
N ASN A 118 -1.44 0.48 -22.87
CA ASN A 118 -2.70 -0.19 -23.16
C ASN A 118 -2.74 -0.77 -24.57
N ARG A 119 -3.21 -2.00 -24.66
CA ARG A 119 -3.48 -2.70 -25.91
C ARG A 119 -4.91 -2.50 -26.41
N CYS A 120 -5.77 -1.95 -25.54
CA CYS A 120 -7.15 -1.64 -25.86
C CYS A 120 -7.58 -0.40 -25.06
N ALA A 121 -8.06 0.63 -25.75
CA ALA A 121 -8.58 1.84 -25.13
C ALA A 121 -9.68 2.48 -25.96
N LEU A 122 -10.62 3.13 -25.29
CA LEU A 122 -11.58 4.00 -25.93
C LEU A 122 -10.92 5.37 -26.18
N VAL A 123 -11.12 5.90 -27.38
CA VAL A 123 -10.65 7.22 -27.81
C VAL A 123 -11.85 7.99 -28.36
N SER A 124 -12.09 9.21 -27.87
CA SER A 124 -13.15 10.07 -28.43
C SER A 124 -12.86 10.41 -29.88
N ARG A 125 -13.88 10.65 -30.67
CA ARG A 125 -13.69 11.01 -32.08
C ARG A 125 -12.77 12.22 -32.28
N PRO A 126 -12.92 13.36 -31.59
CA PRO A 126 -12.04 14.50 -31.74
C PRO A 126 -10.56 14.18 -31.42
N LEU A 127 -10.31 13.38 -30.38
CA LEU A 127 -8.97 12.96 -30.02
C LEU A 127 -8.38 12.03 -31.10
N LEU A 128 -9.16 11.08 -31.62
CA LEU A 128 -8.72 10.18 -32.69
C LEU A 128 -8.37 10.93 -33.97
N GLU A 129 -9.13 11.93 -34.36
CA GLU A 129 -8.83 12.77 -35.54
C GLU A 129 -7.49 13.49 -35.37
N ARG A 130 -7.20 14.02 -34.17
CA ARG A 130 -5.89 14.60 -33.85
C ARG A 130 -4.76 13.57 -33.91
N CYS A 131 -4.97 12.37 -33.39
CA CYS A 131 -3.99 11.29 -33.45
C CYS A 131 -3.70 10.88 -34.88
N ARG A 132 -4.73 10.67 -35.70
CA ARG A 132 -4.59 10.30 -37.11
C ARG A 132 -3.85 11.37 -37.96
N ALA A 133 -4.05 12.64 -37.66
CA ALA A 133 -3.35 13.73 -38.31
C ALA A 133 -1.86 13.77 -37.94
N ALA A 134 -1.47 13.27 -36.76
CA ALA A 134 -0.09 13.23 -36.28
C ALA A 134 0.62 11.88 -36.56
N ALA A 135 -0.13 10.83 -36.82
CA ALA A 135 0.39 9.47 -37.03
C ALA A 135 1.13 9.36 -38.37
N LYS A 136 2.20 8.57 -38.41
CA LYS A 136 2.88 8.17 -39.66
C LYS A 136 2.01 7.20 -40.45
N ASP A 137 1.35 6.29 -39.75
CA ASP A 137 0.34 5.38 -40.31
C ASP A 137 -0.98 5.57 -39.55
N PRO A 138 -1.97 6.29 -40.17
CA PRO A 138 -3.25 6.59 -39.51
C PRO A 138 -4.17 5.38 -39.32
N GLU A 139 -3.77 4.17 -39.74
CA GLU A 139 -4.44 2.90 -39.52
C GLU A 139 -3.70 2.04 -38.45
N ASN A 140 -2.50 2.44 -38.01
CA ASN A 140 -1.73 1.67 -37.03
C ASN A 140 -2.27 1.87 -35.62
N VAL A 141 -2.95 0.86 -35.06
CA VAL A 141 -3.59 0.90 -33.74
C VAL A 141 -2.59 1.20 -32.64
N THR A 142 -1.42 0.59 -32.64
CA THR A 142 -0.40 0.77 -31.59
C THR A 142 0.11 2.21 -31.58
N GLU A 143 0.36 2.81 -32.75
CA GLU A 143 0.75 4.20 -32.85
C GLU A 143 -0.38 5.14 -32.41
N LEU A 144 -1.62 4.85 -32.81
CA LEU A 144 -2.79 5.64 -32.40
C LEU A 144 -3.03 5.58 -30.90
N LEU A 145 -2.86 4.43 -30.26
CA LEU A 145 -2.97 4.29 -28.79
C LEU A 145 -1.90 5.11 -28.07
N ALA A 146 -0.66 5.05 -28.52
CA ALA A 146 0.44 5.84 -27.95
C ALA A 146 0.20 7.36 -28.09
N LEU A 147 -0.24 7.82 -29.26
CA LEU A 147 -0.58 9.23 -29.51
C LEU A 147 -1.79 9.66 -28.68
N ALA A 148 -2.82 8.82 -28.54
CA ALA A 148 -4.00 9.11 -27.76
C ALA A 148 -3.66 9.27 -26.27
N ALA A 149 -2.82 8.41 -25.73
CA ALA A 149 -2.33 8.52 -24.36
C ALA A 149 -1.51 9.81 -24.13
N GLN A 150 -0.76 10.27 -25.15
CA GLN A 150 0.00 11.52 -25.10
C GLN A 150 -0.88 12.76 -25.22
N PHE A 151 -1.90 12.73 -26.09
CA PHE A 151 -2.70 13.90 -26.45
C PHE A 151 -3.97 14.06 -25.62
N CYS A 152 -4.39 13.04 -24.84
CA CYS A 152 -5.61 13.12 -24.05
C CYS A 152 -5.56 14.26 -23.02
N ALA A 153 -6.68 14.95 -22.89
CA ALA A 153 -6.88 16.00 -21.89
C ALA A 153 -7.65 15.48 -20.67
N HIS A 154 -8.57 14.54 -20.88
CA HIS A 154 -9.49 14.01 -19.87
C HIS A 154 -9.45 12.48 -19.83
N PRO A 155 -8.32 11.88 -19.39
CA PRO A 155 -8.20 10.44 -19.31
C PRO A 155 -9.06 9.87 -18.16
N ALA A 156 -9.79 8.79 -18.45
CA ALA A 156 -10.54 8.02 -17.47
C ALA A 156 -9.97 6.62 -17.29
N ARG A 157 -10.03 6.12 -16.07
CA ARG A 157 -9.74 4.73 -15.73
C ARG A 157 -11.00 4.06 -15.22
N ILE A 158 -11.43 3.03 -15.92
CA ILE A 158 -12.54 2.18 -15.52
C ILE A 158 -11.98 1.12 -14.56
N PRO A 159 -12.42 1.05 -13.30
CA PRO A 159 -11.82 0.19 -12.28
C PRO A 159 -12.15 -1.29 -12.44
N GLN A 160 -13.10 -1.63 -13.32
CA GLN A 160 -13.47 -3.01 -13.60
C GLN A 160 -12.45 -3.68 -14.53
N ALA A 161 -12.21 -4.98 -14.36
CA ALA A 161 -11.49 -5.81 -15.31
C ALA A 161 -12.45 -6.24 -16.43
N LEU A 162 -12.42 -5.52 -17.54
CA LEU A 162 -13.36 -5.69 -18.66
C LEU A 162 -12.76 -6.45 -19.85
N LEU A 163 -11.46 -6.71 -19.81
CA LEU A 163 -10.70 -7.36 -20.88
C LEU A 163 -10.03 -8.63 -20.36
N HIS A 164 -10.02 -9.67 -21.17
CA HIS A 164 -9.33 -10.92 -20.88
C HIS A 164 -8.44 -11.33 -22.06
N TYR A 165 -7.15 -11.55 -21.78
CA TYR A 165 -6.15 -12.01 -22.72
C TYR A 165 -5.78 -13.46 -22.43
N GLU A 166 -6.00 -14.38 -23.39
CA GLU A 166 -5.64 -15.81 -23.28
C GLU A 166 -4.13 -16.06 -23.43
N ARG A 167 -3.32 -15.25 -22.79
CA ARG A 167 -1.86 -15.38 -22.68
C ARG A 167 -1.36 -14.91 -21.33
N ASP A 168 -0.15 -15.29 -20.96
CA ASP A 168 0.48 -14.72 -19.77
C ASP A 168 0.80 -13.23 -19.99
N ILE A 169 0.83 -12.48 -18.87
CA ILE A 169 1.27 -11.10 -18.84
C ILE A 169 2.76 -11.02 -19.18
N CYS A 170 3.15 -10.05 -19.99
CA CYS A 170 4.54 -9.79 -20.35
C CYS A 170 5.00 -8.39 -19.90
N ALA A 171 6.29 -8.09 -20.10
CA ALA A 171 6.87 -6.82 -19.66
C ALA A 171 6.22 -5.62 -20.36
N GLU A 172 5.84 -5.76 -21.61
CA GLU A 172 5.21 -4.71 -22.43
C GLU A 172 3.78 -4.39 -22.00
N ASP A 173 3.12 -5.27 -21.22
CA ASP A 173 1.81 -4.97 -20.62
C ASP A 173 1.98 -4.13 -19.34
N ALA A 174 3.09 -4.30 -18.66
CA ALA A 174 3.34 -3.74 -17.34
C ALA A 174 4.21 -2.47 -17.39
N PHE A 175 5.13 -2.35 -18.36
CA PHE A 175 6.10 -1.26 -18.46
C PHE A 175 6.14 -0.66 -19.87
N SER A 176 6.47 0.63 -19.96
CA SER A 176 6.76 1.24 -21.26
C SER A 176 8.10 0.75 -21.84
N ALA A 177 8.28 0.97 -23.13
CA ALA A 177 9.52 0.58 -23.82
C ALA A 177 10.74 1.42 -23.41
N THR A 178 10.55 2.62 -22.85
CA THR A 178 11.59 3.65 -22.72
C THR A 178 11.86 4.11 -21.28
N GLY A 179 11.05 3.72 -20.30
CA GLY A 179 11.20 4.13 -18.90
C GLY A 179 12.15 3.24 -18.11
N LYS A 180 12.73 3.78 -17.02
CA LYS A 180 13.35 2.95 -15.97
C LYS A 180 12.26 2.14 -15.26
N ARG A 181 12.51 0.89 -14.94
CA ARG A 181 11.51 -0.07 -14.44
C ARG A 181 11.80 -0.46 -12.99
N ALA A 182 10.87 -0.19 -12.09
CA ALA A 182 10.92 -0.68 -10.70
C ALA A 182 9.80 -1.70 -10.46
N PHE A 183 10.16 -2.89 -9.99
CA PHE A 183 9.23 -3.98 -9.70
C PHE A 183 9.20 -4.25 -8.19
N LEU A 184 8.08 -3.93 -7.55
CA LEU A 184 7.89 -4.08 -6.11
C LEU A 184 7.11 -5.36 -5.82
N MET A 185 7.61 -6.19 -4.93
CA MET A 185 7.00 -7.47 -4.60
C MET A 185 6.53 -7.49 -3.14
N SER A 186 5.22 -7.63 -2.94
CA SER A 186 4.59 -7.71 -1.62
C SER A 186 3.98 -9.09 -1.38
N HIS A 187 4.16 -9.62 -0.17
CA HIS A 187 3.58 -10.91 0.20
C HIS A 187 2.06 -10.90 0.35
N VAL A 188 1.46 -9.74 0.56
CA VAL A 188 0.01 -9.45 0.61
C VAL A 188 -0.25 -8.00 0.16
N LEU A 189 -1.50 -7.66 -0.17
CA LEU A 189 -1.95 -6.30 -0.48
C LEU A 189 -3.08 -5.84 0.45
N ASP A 190 -3.08 -6.30 1.70
CA ASP A 190 -4.04 -5.88 2.72
C ASP A 190 -3.64 -4.56 3.40
N MET A 191 -4.47 -4.08 4.34
CA MET A 191 -4.26 -2.84 5.10
C MET A 191 -3.36 -3.04 6.33
N THR A 192 -2.40 -3.97 6.27
CA THR A 192 -1.40 -4.17 7.33
C THR A 192 -0.16 -3.30 7.13
N GLY A 193 0.71 -3.23 8.14
CA GLY A 193 1.82 -2.28 8.19
C GLY A 193 2.75 -2.33 6.98
N ALA A 194 3.27 -3.51 6.63
CA ALA A 194 4.30 -3.64 5.60
C ALA A 194 3.81 -3.25 4.18
N PRO A 195 2.61 -3.65 3.70
CA PRO A 195 2.08 -3.15 2.43
C PRO A 195 1.83 -1.64 2.43
N ILE A 196 1.25 -1.08 3.51
CA ILE A 196 1.00 0.37 3.63
C ILE A 196 2.30 1.17 3.56
N VAL A 197 3.33 0.69 4.24
CA VAL A 197 4.66 1.32 4.18
C VAL A 197 5.24 1.23 2.77
N LEU A 198 5.08 0.10 2.08
CA LEU A 198 5.55 -0.07 0.70
C LEU A 198 4.88 0.92 -0.28
N VAL A 199 3.63 1.32 -0.05
CA VAL A 199 2.96 2.38 -0.87
C VAL A 199 3.79 3.65 -0.87
N SER A 200 4.42 4.03 0.25
CA SER A 200 5.21 5.26 0.34
C SER A 200 6.46 5.28 -0.54
N ALA A 201 6.96 4.11 -0.94
CA ALA A 201 8.09 4.01 -1.86
C ALA A 201 7.72 4.37 -3.31
N VAL A 202 6.46 4.22 -3.70
CA VAL A 202 6.01 4.46 -5.08
C VAL A 202 6.27 5.89 -5.54
N PRO A 203 5.82 6.96 -4.84
CA PRO A 203 6.05 8.32 -5.28
C PRO A 203 7.55 8.68 -5.30
N VAL A 204 8.35 8.13 -4.39
CA VAL A 204 9.81 8.35 -4.37
C VAL A 204 10.47 7.75 -5.62
N LEU A 205 10.19 6.48 -5.92
CA LEU A 205 10.73 5.83 -7.12
C LEU A 205 10.29 6.53 -8.40
N ARG A 206 9.03 6.99 -8.45
CA ARG A 206 8.52 7.76 -9.59
C ARG A 206 9.22 9.09 -9.76
N SER A 207 9.54 9.80 -8.67
CA SER A 207 10.31 11.06 -8.75
C SER A 207 11.75 10.83 -9.26
N MET A 208 12.29 9.61 -9.08
CA MET A 208 13.57 9.17 -9.65
C MET A 208 13.48 8.72 -11.12
N GLY A 209 12.30 8.80 -11.74
CA GLY A 209 12.06 8.44 -13.14
C GLY A 209 11.71 6.97 -13.38
N TYR A 210 11.39 6.21 -12.33
CA TYR A 210 10.94 4.82 -12.49
C TYR A 210 9.44 4.73 -12.81
N GLU A 211 9.09 3.86 -13.72
CA GLU A 211 7.78 3.26 -13.80
C GLU A 211 7.68 2.17 -12.74
N VAL A 212 6.62 2.21 -11.94
CA VAL A 212 6.49 1.32 -10.79
C VAL A 212 5.37 0.32 -11.02
N VAL A 213 5.71 -0.95 -10.92
CA VAL A 213 4.76 -2.07 -10.94
C VAL A 213 4.85 -2.82 -9.61
N VAL A 214 3.71 -3.09 -9.00
CA VAL A 214 3.61 -3.83 -7.73
C VAL A 214 2.99 -5.20 -7.98
N LEU A 215 3.58 -6.23 -7.42
CA LEU A 215 3.07 -7.60 -7.45
C LEU A 215 2.58 -8.03 -6.08
N GLY A 216 1.36 -8.57 -6.02
CA GLY A 216 0.78 -9.21 -4.84
C GLY A 216 0.05 -10.51 -5.16
N PRO A 217 -0.30 -11.35 -4.15
CA PRO A 217 -0.92 -12.65 -4.38
C PRO A 217 -2.41 -12.60 -4.74
N SER A 218 -3.11 -11.55 -4.29
CA SER A 218 -4.55 -11.35 -4.46
C SER A 218 -4.92 -9.90 -4.23
N ASP A 219 -6.13 -9.55 -4.53
CA ASP A 219 -6.71 -8.26 -4.17
C ASP A 219 -6.70 -8.05 -2.65
N GLY A 220 -6.56 -6.80 -2.24
CA GLY A 220 -6.58 -6.39 -0.85
C GLY A 220 -6.78 -4.88 -0.71
N GLY A 221 -7.04 -4.41 0.50
CA GLY A 221 -7.36 -3.00 0.76
C GLY A 221 -6.27 -2.00 0.34
N ALA A 222 -4.99 -2.41 0.32
CA ALA A 222 -3.89 -1.56 -0.11
C ALA A 222 -3.74 -1.44 -1.64
N LEU A 223 -4.40 -2.31 -2.43
CA LEU A 223 -4.29 -2.30 -3.88
C LEU A 223 -4.60 -0.91 -4.46
N GLN A 224 -5.72 -0.32 -4.06
CA GLN A 224 -6.13 0.99 -4.57
C GLN A 224 -5.13 2.08 -4.18
N LEU A 225 -4.53 2.00 -3.00
CA LEU A 225 -3.51 2.96 -2.56
C LEU A 225 -2.27 2.94 -3.46
N PHE A 226 -1.83 1.75 -3.89
CA PHE A 226 -0.73 1.64 -4.87
C PHE A 226 -1.09 2.26 -6.21
N VAL A 227 -2.29 2.00 -6.70
CA VAL A 227 -2.79 2.57 -7.96
C VAL A 227 -2.87 4.10 -7.87
N ASP A 228 -3.38 4.64 -6.76
CA ASP A 228 -3.51 6.09 -6.52
C ASP A 228 -2.14 6.75 -6.35
N ALA A 229 -1.16 6.04 -5.78
CA ALA A 229 0.23 6.48 -5.71
C ALA A 229 0.93 6.48 -7.09
N GLY A 230 0.32 5.87 -8.11
CA GLY A 230 0.79 5.87 -9.49
C GLY A 230 1.53 4.60 -9.92
N ALA A 231 1.37 3.49 -9.19
CA ALA A 231 1.86 2.18 -9.63
C ALA A 231 0.80 1.41 -10.42
N ALA A 232 1.20 0.59 -11.38
CA ALA A 232 0.37 -0.51 -11.83
C ALA A 232 0.45 -1.66 -10.80
N VAL A 233 -0.63 -2.42 -10.63
CA VAL A 233 -0.64 -3.53 -9.68
C VAL A 233 -1.00 -4.81 -10.42
N ILE A 234 -0.18 -5.85 -10.22
CA ILE A 234 -0.43 -7.19 -10.71
C ILE A 234 -0.82 -8.05 -9.50
N THR A 235 -1.95 -8.75 -9.61
CA THR A 235 -2.32 -9.78 -8.63
C THR A 235 -2.25 -11.15 -9.27
N ARG A 236 -1.55 -12.09 -8.60
CA ARG A 236 -1.46 -13.47 -9.05
C ARG A 236 -1.33 -14.41 -7.85
N PRO A 237 -2.23 -15.39 -7.70
CA PRO A 237 -2.11 -16.41 -6.67
C PRO A 237 -0.78 -17.18 -6.77
N GLY A 238 -0.20 -17.53 -5.62
CA GLY A 238 0.98 -18.37 -5.57
C GLY A 238 2.30 -17.69 -5.94
N ILE A 239 2.40 -16.36 -5.91
CA ILE A 239 3.62 -15.60 -6.27
C ILE A 239 4.87 -16.04 -5.53
N ARG A 240 4.74 -16.58 -4.31
CA ARG A 240 5.87 -17.12 -3.53
C ARG A 240 6.44 -18.42 -4.10
N ALA A 241 5.67 -19.13 -4.93
CA ALA A 241 6.02 -20.44 -5.49
C ALA A 241 6.15 -20.44 -7.01
N THR A 242 5.68 -19.40 -7.70
CA THR A 242 5.55 -19.38 -9.16
C THR A 242 6.70 -18.60 -9.80
N PRO A 243 7.66 -19.27 -10.49
CA PRO A 243 8.81 -18.62 -11.11
C PRO A 243 8.48 -17.75 -12.33
N ASN A 244 7.32 -17.93 -12.96
CA ASN A 244 6.97 -17.26 -14.23
C ASN A 244 6.91 -15.73 -14.12
N LEU A 245 6.56 -15.19 -12.94
CA LEU A 245 6.57 -13.72 -12.72
C LEU A 245 7.96 -13.16 -12.42
N TRP A 246 8.94 -14.00 -12.14
CA TRP A 246 10.33 -13.55 -12.03
C TRP A 246 10.88 -13.01 -13.36
N GLY A 247 10.31 -13.42 -14.50
CA GLY A 247 10.62 -12.85 -15.80
C GLY A 247 10.38 -11.33 -15.85
N LEU A 248 9.28 -10.84 -15.26
CA LEU A 248 9.02 -9.40 -15.13
C LEU A 248 10.05 -8.71 -14.22
N ALA A 249 10.42 -9.35 -13.11
CA ALA A 249 11.48 -8.85 -12.24
C ALA A 249 12.83 -8.76 -12.97
N LEU A 250 13.19 -9.76 -13.75
CA LEU A 250 14.45 -9.80 -14.52
C LEU A 250 14.50 -8.76 -15.66
N CYS A 251 13.35 -8.24 -16.11
CA CYS A 251 13.27 -7.15 -17.09
C CYS A 251 13.24 -5.76 -16.45
N SER A 252 13.45 -5.67 -15.12
CA SER A 252 13.40 -4.41 -14.37
C SER A 252 14.81 -3.89 -14.07
N ASP A 253 14.94 -2.58 -13.88
CA ASP A 253 16.20 -1.92 -13.51
C ASP A 253 16.38 -1.91 -11.98
N LEU A 254 15.30 -2.17 -11.22
CA LEU A 254 15.29 -2.29 -9.76
C LEU A 254 14.17 -3.23 -9.33
N VAL A 255 14.48 -4.15 -8.41
CA VAL A 255 13.47 -4.93 -7.69
C VAL A 255 13.51 -4.58 -6.21
N LEU A 256 12.36 -4.21 -5.63
CA LEU A 256 12.19 -4.04 -4.20
C LEU A 256 11.33 -5.18 -3.66
N VAL A 257 11.88 -5.98 -2.77
CA VAL A 257 11.20 -7.13 -2.15
C VAL A 257 10.84 -6.80 -0.72
N ASN A 258 9.55 -6.89 -0.40
CA ASN A 258 9.01 -6.49 0.90
C ASN A 258 8.84 -7.70 1.82
N THR A 259 9.37 -7.60 3.05
CA THR A 259 9.32 -8.58 4.14
C THR A 259 10.19 -9.85 3.97
N VAL A 260 10.48 -10.52 5.09
CA VAL A 260 11.22 -11.79 5.10
C VAL A 260 10.42 -12.94 4.45
N VAL A 261 9.10 -12.81 4.43
CA VAL A 261 8.19 -13.83 3.84
C VAL A 261 8.51 -14.10 2.36
N MET A 262 9.10 -13.11 1.67
CA MET A 262 9.52 -13.21 0.28
C MET A 262 10.96 -13.74 0.09
N ALA A 263 11.56 -14.36 1.10
CA ALA A 263 12.94 -14.87 1.06
C ALA A 263 13.25 -15.79 -0.13
N ARG A 264 12.28 -16.63 -0.58
CA ARG A 264 12.44 -17.49 -1.77
C ARG A 264 12.62 -16.67 -3.05
N THR A 265 11.92 -15.57 -3.17
CA THR A 265 12.06 -14.63 -4.29
C THR A 265 13.45 -14.00 -4.29
N VAL A 266 13.91 -13.51 -3.15
CA VAL A 266 15.25 -12.97 -3.00
C VAL A 266 16.32 -14.01 -3.36
N ARG A 267 16.17 -15.26 -2.90
CA ARG A 267 17.08 -16.37 -3.26
C ARG A 267 17.15 -16.57 -4.77
N ALA A 268 16.01 -16.48 -5.47
CA ALA A 268 15.97 -16.67 -6.92
C ALA A 268 16.57 -15.50 -7.71
N LEU A 269 16.48 -14.28 -7.17
CA LEU A 269 17.03 -13.08 -7.79
C LEU A 269 18.50 -12.83 -7.42
N SER A 270 18.99 -13.45 -6.36
CA SER A 270 20.38 -13.32 -5.91
C SER A 270 21.34 -13.93 -6.94
N GLY A 271 22.32 -13.13 -7.40
CA GLY A 271 23.28 -13.49 -8.44
C GLY A 271 22.77 -13.26 -9.88
N THR A 272 21.60 -12.66 -10.06
CA THR A 272 21.15 -12.14 -11.37
C THR A 272 21.76 -10.77 -11.64
N ALA A 273 21.55 -10.22 -12.84
CA ALA A 273 21.99 -8.87 -13.19
C ALA A 273 21.13 -7.75 -12.58
N VAL A 274 19.97 -8.09 -12.01
CA VAL A 274 19.01 -7.10 -11.53
C VAL A 274 19.35 -6.66 -10.11
N PRO A 275 19.43 -5.34 -9.83
CA PRO A 275 19.57 -4.80 -8.48
C PRO A 275 18.34 -5.13 -7.61
N VAL A 276 18.57 -5.67 -6.41
CA VAL A 276 17.52 -6.09 -5.49
C VAL A 276 17.68 -5.39 -4.14
N LEU A 277 16.70 -4.60 -3.74
CA LEU A 277 16.56 -4.06 -2.40
C LEU A 277 15.58 -4.94 -1.62
N TRP A 278 16.07 -5.62 -0.57
CA TRP A 278 15.23 -6.43 0.30
C TRP A 278 14.91 -5.64 1.58
N TRP A 279 13.63 -5.28 1.78
CA TRP A 279 13.20 -4.43 2.88
C TRP A 279 12.46 -5.24 3.95
N LEU A 280 13.07 -5.33 5.14
CA LEU A 280 12.60 -6.14 6.27
C LEU A 280 11.70 -5.32 7.18
N HIS A 281 10.50 -5.86 7.43
CA HIS A 281 9.49 -5.30 8.32
C HIS A 281 9.11 -6.30 9.43
N ASP A 282 9.80 -7.41 9.50
CA ASP A 282 9.42 -8.54 10.32
C ASP A 282 10.18 -8.52 11.65
N ALA A 283 9.49 -8.90 12.72
CA ALA A 283 10.05 -9.11 14.02
C ALA A 283 10.40 -10.60 14.26
N PHE A 284 10.94 -10.95 15.41
CA PHE A 284 11.43 -12.31 15.71
C PHE A 284 10.38 -13.39 15.47
N ALA A 285 9.12 -13.14 15.81
CA ALA A 285 8.03 -14.11 15.63
C ALA A 285 7.82 -14.55 14.18
N GLY A 286 8.21 -13.76 13.19
CA GLY A 286 8.08 -14.07 11.77
C GLY A 286 9.11 -15.08 11.26
N TYR A 287 10.26 -15.23 11.92
CA TYR A 287 11.41 -15.96 11.39
C TYR A 287 11.36 -17.49 11.53
N PRO A 288 10.82 -18.11 12.60
CA PRO A 288 10.89 -19.56 12.79
C PRO A 288 10.38 -20.38 11.61
N HIS A 289 9.34 -19.89 10.95
CA HIS A 289 8.69 -20.57 9.82
C HIS A 289 9.38 -20.33 8.48
N ILE A 290 10.20 -19.29 8.36
CA ILE A 290 10.79 -18.85 7.09
C ILE A 290 12.31 -19.00 7.05
N ALA A 291 12.99 -19.19 8.17
CA ALA A 291 14.46 -19.22 8.30
C ALA A 291 15.13 -20.15 7.29
N HIS A 292 14.54 -21.33 7.00
CA HIS A 292 15.04 -22.32 6.04
C HIS A 292 15.00 -21.82 4.57
N GLN A 293 14.23 -20.78 4.27
CA GLN A 293 14.10 -20.19 2.94
C GLN A 293 15.09 -19.04 2.73
N ILE A 294 15.57 -18.43 3.82
CA ILE A 294 16.54 -17.32 3.77
C ILE A 294 17.87 -17.85 3.21
N PRO A 295 18.42 -17.23 2.15
CA PRO A 295 19.72 -17.67 1.60
C PRO A 295 20.81 -17.60 2.65
N THR A 296 21.81 -18.45 2.54
CA THR A 296 22.98 -18.46 3.44
C THR A 296 23.97 -17.34 3.12
N LYS A 297 23.98 -16.90 1.87
CA LYS A 297 24.77 -15.76 1.38
C LYS A 297 23.93 -14.97 0.40
N LEU A 298 24.15 -13.68 0.35
CA LEU A 298 23.59 -12.77 -0.65
C LEU A 298 24.67 -12.44 -1.69
N ALA A 299 24.28 -12.39 -2.95
CA ALA A 299 25.16 -11.89 -4.01
C ALA A 299 25.23 -10.35 -3.99
N GLU A 300 26.19 -9.79 -4.71
CA GLU A 300 26.47 -8.35 -4.74
C GLU A 300 25.29 -7.51 -5.27
N ASN A 301 24.39 -8.11 -6.06
CA ASN A 301 23.19 -7.43 -6.55
C ASN A 301 22.08 -7.28 -5.50
N VAL A 302 22.23 -7.81 -4.28
CA VAL A 302 21.22 -7.74 -3.23
C VAL A 302 21.70 -6.86 -2.08
N ARG A 303 20.92 -5.85 -1.71
CA ARG A 303 21.11 -5.05 -0.50
C ARG A 303 19.95 -5.24 0.45
N LEU A 304 20.27 -5.33 1.72
CA LEU A 304 19.33 -5.60 2.80
C LEU A 304 19.13 -4.33 3.63
N TYR A 305 17.87 -3.98 3.84
CA TYR A 305 17.48 -2.85 4.68
C TYR A 305 16.40 -3.28 5.67
N SER A 306 16.36 -2.64 6.83
CA SER A 306 15.34 -2.87 7.85
C SER A 306 14.67 -1.58 8.28
N VAL A 307 13.43 -1.67 8.74
CA VAL A 307 12.67 -0.51 9.27
C VAL A 307 13.21 -0.03 10.63
N GLY A 308 14.14 -0.75 11.26
CA GLY A 308 14.72 -0.39 12.54
C GLY A 308 15.58 -1.51 13.12
N HIS A 309 16.23 -1.24 14.26
CA HIS A 309 17.13 -2.18 14.92
C HIS A 309 16.49 -3.52 15.25
N HIS A 310 15.25 -3.52 15.73
CA HIS A 310 14.58 -4.74 16.13
C HIS A 310 14.40 -5.71 14.96
N ALA A 311 13.98 -5.20 13.79
CA ALA A 311 13.88 -6.00 12.57
C ALA A 311 15.25 -6.48 12.06
N ALA A 312 16.31 -5.66 12.21
CA ALA A 312 17.68 -6.06 11.88
C ALA A 312 18.16 -7.18 12.81
N ASN A 313 17.93 -7.06 14.12
CA ASN A 313 18.31 -8.06 15.12
C ASN A 313 17.60 -9.40 14.88
N ALA A 314 16.33 -9.37 14.46
CA ALA A 314 15.59 -10.58 14.10
C ALA A 314 16.24 -11.33 12.91
N MET A 315 16.71 -10.60 11.89
CA MET A 315 17.47 -11.20 10.79
C MET A 315 18.86 -11.69 11.26
N HIS A 316 19.57 -10.92 12.07
CA HIS A 316 20.89 -11.30 12.60
C HIS A 316 20.84 -12.55 13.48
N ALA A 317 19.73 -12.81 14.18
CA ALA A 317 19.54 -14.06 14.92
C ALA A 317 19.58 -15.31 14.02
N VAL A 318 19.27 -15.14 12.71
CA VAL A 318 19.27 -16.24 11.73
C VAL A 318 20.48 -16.16 10.79
N ARG A 319 20.93 -14.95 10.47
CA ARG A 319 22.07 -14.67 9.55
C ARG A 319 22.93 -13.55 10.13
N PRO A 320 23.81 -13.85 11.09
CA PRO A 320 24.60 -12.85 11.80
C PRO A 320 25.58 -12.08 10.91
N ASP A 321 25.98 -12.67 9.79
CA ASP A 321 26.96 -12.08 8.87
C ASP A 321 26.35 -11.11 7.85
N PHE A 322 25.01 -10.96 7.81
CA PHE A 322 24.37 -10.07 6.85
C PHE A 322 24.59 -8.60 7.24
N GLN A 323 24.99 -7.79 6.25
CA GLN A 323 25.03 -6.35 6.40
C GLN A 323 23.64 -5.79 6.15
N ILE A 324 23.09 -5.03 7.11
CA ILE A 324 21.72 -4.54 7.07
C ILE A 324 21.74 -3.02 7.28
N GLY A 325 21.36 -2.29 6.23
CA GLY A 325 21.14 -0.85 6.31
C GLY A 325 19.80 -0.51 6.99
N GLN A 326 19.62 0.74 7.37
CA GLN A 326 18.35 1.24 7.87
C GLN A 326 17.59 1.96 6.76
N LEU A 327 16.32 1.62 6.60
CA LEU A 327 15.36 2.29 5.75
C LEU A 327 14.05 2.42 6.53
N ILE A 328 13.98 3.47 7.34
CA ILE A 328 12.80 3.78 8.16
C ILE A 328 11.78 4.46 7.27
N TYR A 329 10.52 4.03 7.35
CA TYR A 329 9.43 4.62 6.55
C TYR A 329 9.07 6.03 7.01
N GLY A 330 8.59 6.85 6.05
CA GLY A 330 8.16 8.21 6.31
C GLY A 330 6.67 8.33 6.60
N LEU A 331 6.31 9.11 7.61
CA LEU A 331 4.95 9.50 7.90
C LEU A 331 4.69 10.95 7.48
N PRO A 332 3.45 11.29 7.04
CA PRO A 332 3.05 12.69 6.86
C PRO A 332 3.12 13.47 8.18
N ASP A 333 3.35 14.76 8.11
CA ASP A 333 3.26 15.63 9.28
C ASP A 333 1.80 15.94 9.62
N TYR A 334 1.15 15.02 10.31
CA TYR A 334 -0.26 15.15 10.71
C TYR A 334 -0.52 16.31 11.66
N ALA A 335 0.51 16.83 12.38
CA ALA A 335 0.36 17.99 13.25
C ALA A 335 0.26 19.31 12.47
N ALA A 336 0.72 19.32 11.21
CA ALA A 336 0.58 20.46 10.30
C ALA A 336 -0.74 20.44 9.51
N GLU A 337 -1.50 19.35 9.58
CA GLU A 337 -2.79 19.22 8.92
C GLU A 337 -3.91 19.87 9.76
N ASP A 338 -4.90 20.46 9.09
CA ASP A 338 -6.15 20.84 9.72
C ASP A 338 -7.06 19.60 9.86
N PHE A 339 -7.52 19.33 11.08
CA PHE A 339 -8.42 18.21 11.36
C PHE A 339 -9.46 18.57 12.43
N PRO A 340 -10.66 17.97 12.39
CA PRO A 340 -11.71 18.25 13.35
C PRO A 340 -11.26 17.95 14.79
N ARG A 341 -11.41 18.91 15.67
CA ARG A 341 -11.15 18.71 17.12
C ARG A 341 -12.34 18.01 17.74
N CYS A 342 -12.09 16.98 18.53
CA CYS A 342 -13.11 16.26 19.29
C CYS A 342 -12.68 16.05 20.74
N ASP A 343 -13.67 16.04 21.61
CA ASP A 343 -13.52 15.56 22.99
C ASP A 343 -13.57 14.02 22.95
N LEU A 344 -12.54 13.40 23.48
CA LEU A 344 -12.46 11.94 23.56
C LEU A 344 -13.16 11.37 24.81
N GLY A 345 -13.78 12.24 25.63
CA GLY A 345 -14.55 11.86 26.81
C GLY A 345 -13.71 11.39 28.01
N TYR A 346 -12.41 11.70 28.03
CA TYR A 346 -11.51 11.40 29.16
C TYR A 346 -11.24 12.64 29.99
N PRO A 347 -10.96 12.47 31.34
CA PRO A 347 -10.61 13.61 32.19
C PRO A 347 -9.40 14.39 31.66
N ALA A 348 -9.63 15.65 31.28
CA ALA A 348 -8.57 16.52 30.71
C ALA A 348 -7.65 17.13 31.79
N ASP A 349 -8.01 17.02 33.04
CA ASP A 349 -7.27 17.53 34.20
C ASP A 349 -6.18 16.56 34.69
N LYS A 350 -6.12 15.34 34.15
CA LYS A 350 -5.15 14.32 34.52
C LYS A 350 -4.22 13.97 33.36
N PRO A 351 -2.94 13.66 33.62
CA PRO A 351 -2.04 13.12 32.61
C PRO A 351 -2.65 11.87 31.95
N LEU A 352 -2.68 11.85 30.61
CA LEU A 352 -3.21 10.74 29.81
C LEU A 352 -2.07 9.88 29.26
N PHE A 353 -2.06 8.59 29.62
CA PHE A 353 -1.16 7.57 29.10
C PHE A 353 -1.94 6.66 28.18
N ALA A 354 -1.49 6.50 26.94
CA ALA A 354 -2.24 5.73 25.94
C ALA A 354 -1.38 4.67 25.26
N THR A 355 -2.01 3.53 24.97
CA THR A 355 -1.48 2.50 24.06
C THR A 355 -2.47 2.23 22.93
N VAL A 356 -1.97 2.05 21.70
CA VAL A 356 -2.78 1.84 20.51
C VAL A 356 -2.29 0.62 19.73
N GLY A 357 -3.16 -0.32 19.45
CA GLY A 357 -2.84 -1.51 18.64
C GLY A 357 -3.77 -2.68 18.94
N SER A 358 -3.72 -3.72 18.08
CA SER A 358 -4.45 -4.96 18.29
C SER A 358 -4.02 -5.63 19.60
N PHE A 359 -4.98 -6.18 20.33
CA PHE A 359 -4.69 -6.86 21.59
C PHE A 359 -4.19 -8.28 21.30
N GLU A 360 -2.89 -8.37 21.09
CA GLU A 360 -2.12 -9.58 20.83
C GLU A 360 -1.04 -9.73 21.91
N ARG A 361 -0.66 -10.98 22.24
CA ARG A 361 0.38 -11.25 23.23
C ARG A 361 1.70 -10.51 22.95
N ARG A 362 2.10 -10.42 21.68
CA ARG A 362 3.32 -9.70 21.29
C ARG A 362 3.29 -8.19 21.57
N LYS A 363 2.09 -7.59 21.69
CA LYS A 363 1.91 -6.15 22.00
C LYS A 363 1.95 -5.83 23.50
N GLY A 364 1.97 -6.83 24.40
CA GLY A 364 2.25 -6.66 25.81
C GLY A 364 1.24 -5.85 26.61
N HIS A 365 -0.04 -5.84 26.22
CA HIS A 365 -1.08 -5.11 26.97
C HIS A 365 -1.22 -5.61 28.40
N ASP A 366 -0.96 -6.90 28.65
CA ASP A 366 -0.91 -7.52 29.97
C ASP A 366 0.22 -6.95 30.85
N ILE A 367 1.39 -6.63 30.28
CA ILE A 367 2.50 -5.96 30.98
C ILE A 367 2.08 -4.57 31.44
N PHE A 368 1.45 -3.80 30.54
CA PHE A 368 0.95 -2.47 30.89
C PHE A 368 -0.15 -2.53 31.95
N CYS A 369 -1.08 -3.49 31.84
CA CYS A 369 -2.07 -3.75 32.91
C CYS A 369 -1.41 -4.09 34.24
N ALA A 370 -0.40 -4.96 34.25
CA ALA A 370 0.33 -5.33 35.47
C ALA A 370 1.06 -4.12 36.07
N ALA A 371 1.71 -3.29 35.25
CA ALA A 371 2.36 -2.07 35.71
C ALA A 371 1.39 -1.09 36.37
N ILE A 372 0.19 -0.87 35.78
CA ILE A 372 -0.85 -0.01 36.36
C ILE A 372 -1.34 -0.56 37.73
N ARG A 373 -1.46 -1.90 37.86
CA ARG A 373 -1.84 -2.53 39.14
C ARG A 373 -0.80 -2.37 40.23
N LEU A 374 0.48 -2.29 39.87
CA LEU A 374 1.59 -2.07 40.81
C LEU A 374 1.66 -0.63 41.34
N LEU A 375 1.05 0.34 40.66
CA LEU A 375 0.98 1.71 41.15
C LEU A 375 0.15 1.78 42.42
N PRO A 376 0.61 2.50 43.48
CA PRO A 376 -0.24 2.85 44.62
C PRO A 376 -1.54 3.52 44.14
N GLU A 377 -2.65 3.25 44.81
CA GLU A 377 -3.96 3.78 44.42
C GLU A 377 -3.96 5.31 44.33
N GLU A 378 -3.33 5.98 45.29
CA GLU A 378 -3.18 7.44 45.31
C GLU A 378 -2.37 8.00 44.13
N VAL A 379 -1.44 7.23 43.59
CA VAL A 379 -0.66 7.59 42.38
C VAL A 379 -1.51 7.33 41.14
N ARG A 380 -2.10 6.14 41.02
CA ARG A 380 -2.96 5.74 39.92
C ARG A 380 -4.11 6.72 39.73
N ASN A 381 -4.71 7.23 40.80
CA ASN A 381 -5.82 8.18 40.79
C ASN A 381 -5.46 9.56 40.24
N LYS A 382 -4.17 9.86 40.06
CA LYS A 382 -3.68 11.12 39.45
C LYS A 382 -3.53 11.03 37.93
N ALA A 383 -3.78 9.90 37.30
CA ALA A 383 -3.60 9.70 35.88
C ALA A 383 -4.80 9.01 35.22
N THR A 384 -4.87 9.11 33.90
CA THR A 384 -5.80 8.37 33.06
C THR A 384 -5.00 7.43 32.16
N PHE A 385 -5.48 6.19 32.01
CA PHE A 385 -4.87 5.16 31.18
C PHE A 385 -5.86 4.70 30.11
N LEU A 386 -5.46 4.79 28.84
CA LEU A 386 -6.32 4.47 27.70
C LEU A 386 -5.74 3.32 26.88
N PHE A 387 -6.55 2.31 26.66
CA PHE A 387 -6.27 1.20 25.76
C PHE A 387 -7.13 1.32 24.51
N VAL A 388 -6.50 1.41 23.33
CA VAL A 388 -7.19 1.51 22.04
C VAL A 388 -6.83 0.33 21.16
N GLY A 389 -7.83 -0.49 20.78
CA GLY A 389 -7.58 -1.59 19.86
C GLY A 389 -8.64 -2.66 19.83
N MET A 390 -8.52 -3.53 18.84
CA MET A 390 -9.41 -4.68 18.68
C MET A 390 -8.79 -5.93 19.33
N ALA A 391 -9.65 -6.75 19.93
CA ALA A 391 -9.24 -8.04 20.47
C ALA A 391 -8.87 -9.00 19.34
N ALA A 392 -7.60 -9.40 19.30
CA ALA A 392 -7.11 -10.50 18.49
C ALA A 392 -6.79 -11.73 19.36
N ASP A 393 -6.49 -11.49 20.64
CA ASP A 393 -6.22 -12.51 21.65
C ASP A 393 -7.17 -12.30 22.86
N LYS A 394 -7.84 -13.38 23.26
CA LYS A 394 -8.81 -13.34 24.36
C LYS A 394 -8.14 -13.02 25.70
N GLU A 395 -6.98 -13.61 25.97
CA GLU A 395 -6.25 -13.41 27.24
C GLU A 395 -5.88 -11.93 27.42
N MET A 396 -5.37 -11.30 26.36
CA MET A 396 -5.02 -9.87 26.37
C MET A 396 -6.25 -8.99 26.58
N MET A 397 -7.37 -9.33 25.94
CA MET A 397 -8.61 -8.59 26.12
C MET A 397 -9.18 -8.76 27.55
N ASP A 398 -9.11 -9.97 28.09
CA ASP A 398 -9.60 -10.25 29.45
C ASP A 398 -8.75 -9.51 30.49
N ALA A 399 -7.45 -9.40 30.31
CA ALA A 399 -6.56 -8.60 31.17
C ALA A 399 -6.97 -7.10 31.19
N VAL A 400 -7.24 -6.52 30.04
CA VAL A 400 -7.67 -5.11 29.92
C VAL A 400 -9.06 -4.92 30.54
N ARG A 401 -10.02 -5.80 30.26
CA ARG A 401 -11.37 -5.74 30.84
C ARG A 401 -11.37 -5.87 32.36
N SER A 402 -10.57 -6.81 32.89
CA SER A 402 -10.41 -6.92 34.33
C SER A 402 -9.90 -5.63 34.95
N LEU A 403 -8.87 -5.03 34.36
CA LEU A 403 -8.31 -3.78 34.86
C LEU A 403 -9.30 -2.59 34.75
N THR A 404 -10.07 -2.49 33.67
CA THR A 404 -11.12 -1.47 33.54
C THR A 404 -12.23 -1.63 34.55
N THR A 405 -12.56 -2.88 34.97
CA THR A 405 -13.53 -3.17 36.02
C THR A 405 -13.00 -2.84 37.40
N ASP A 406 -11.71 -3.11 37.65
CA ASP A 406 -11.05 -2.85 38.93
C ASP A 406 -10.77 -1.36 39.17
N CYS A 407 -10.58 -0.59 38.10
CA CYS A 407 -10.17 0.82 38.13
C CYS A 407 -11.01 1.70 37.18
N PRO A 408 -12.34 1.76 37.32
CA PRO A 408 -13.25 2.39 36.36
C PRO A 408 -13.08 3.91 36.23
N GLU A 409 -12.52 4.56 37.26
CA GLU A 409 -12.30 6.02 37.30
C GLU A 409 -11.04 6.45 36.51
N ASN A 410 -10.14 5.50 36.21
CA ASN A 410 -8.81 5.81 35.69
C ASN A 410 -8.43 5.04 34.42
N VAL A 411 -9.05 3.90 34.18
CA VAL A 411 -8.70 3.01 33.07
C VAL A 411 -9.85 2.88 32.10
N PHE A 412 -9.58 3.22 30.86
CA PHE A 412 -10.56 3.23 29.79
C PHE A 412 -10.13 2.32 28.63
N TYR A 413 -11.10 1.77 27.94
CA TYR A 413 -10.92 0.95 26.76
C TYR A 413 -11.79 1.45 25.62
N CYS A 414 -11.19 1.62 24.44
CA CYS A 414 -11.87 1.94 23.20
C CYS A 414 -11.52 0.90 22.12
N LYS A 415 -12.55 0.33 21.50
CA LYS A 415 -12.35 -0.71 20.47
C LYS A 415 -11.67 -0.18 19.21
N ARG A 416 -12.01 1.02 18.78
CA ARG A 416 -11.51 1.64 17.56
C ARG A 416 -11.71 3.15 17.60
N LEU A 417 -10.73 3.87 17.13
CA LEU A 417 -10.82 5.30 16.85
C LEU A 417 -10.71 5.53 15.34
N SER A 418 -11.39 6.53 14.84
CA SER A 418 -11.20 7.06 13.47
C SER A 418 -9.83 7.71 13.34
N ARG A 419 -9.43 8.04 12.12
CA ARG A 419 -8.14 8.71 11.88
C ARG A 419 -8.04 10.06 12.59
N ASP A 420 -9.12 10.86 12.59
CA ASP A 420 -9.14 12.16 13.26
C ASP A 420 -9.17 12.02 14.78
N GLU A 421 -9.86 11.02 15.33
CA GLU A 421 -9.80 10.72 16.77
C GLU A 421 -8.41 10.25 17.21
N ILE A 422 -7.67 9.50 16.38
CA ILE A 422 -6.26 9.16 16.64
C ILE A 422 -5.39 10.42 16.67
N LYS A 423 -5.55 11.36 15.72
CA LYS A 423 -4.83 12.64 15.74
C LYS A 423 -5.14 13.42 17.03
N ASN A 424 -6.42 13.48 17.42
CA ASN A 424 -6.85 14.11 18.69
C ASN A 424 -6.22 13.42 19.90
N LEU A 425 -6.17 12.08 19.92
CA LEU A 425 -5.50 11.34 20.99
C LEU A 425 -4.00 11.69 21.05
N MET A 426 -3.31 11.70 19.91
CA MET A 426 -1.89 12.06 19.85
C MET A 426 -1.64 13.49 20.34
N GLU A 427 -2.53 14.41 20.06
CA GLU A 427 -2.41 15.80 20.55
C GLU A 427 -2.71 15.93 22.04
N GLN A 428 -3.68 15.20 22.58
CA GLN A 428 -4.15 15.29 23.95
C GLN A 428 -3.35 14.43 24.94
N CYS A 429 -2.76 13.31 24.49
CA CYS A 429 -2.02 12.43 25.39
C CYS A 429 -0.79 13.13 25.98
N THR A 430 -0.42 12.72 27.19
CA THR A 430 0.79 13.19 27.88
C THR A 430 1.98 12.35 27.50
N CYS A 431 1.80 11.03 27.41
CA CYS A 431 2.84 10.08 27.06
C CYS A 431 2.22 8.82 26.46
N LEU A 432 2.90 8.22 25.47
CA LEU A 432 2.50 6.94 24.92
C LEU A 432 3.23 5.79 25.61
N VAL A 433 2.59 4.65 25.72
CA VAL A 433 3.17 3.45 26.33
C VAL A 433 3.15 2.28 25.34
N CYS A 434 4.33 1.79 24.99
CA CYS A 434 4.49 0.64 24.09
C CYS A 434 5.14 -0.51 24.85
N ALA A 435 4.33 -1.40 25.38
CA ALA A 435 4.78 -2.55 26.18
C ALA A 435 5.06 -3.80 25.33
N SER A 436 5.33 -3.62 24.04
CA SER A 436 5.45 -4.74 23.10
C SER A 436 6.64 -5.63 23.41
N ARG A 437 6.42 -6.95 23.39
CA ARG A 437 7.46 -7.99 23.45
C ARG A 437 8.19 -8.18 22.12
N ASP A 438 7.56 -7.80 21.01
CA ASP A 438 8.10 -7.99 19.67
C ASP A 438 7.38 -7.06 18.67
N ASP A 439 7.97 -5.89 18.41
CA ASP A 439 7.41 -4.92 17.47
C ASP A 439 8.51 -4.27 16.61
N PRO A 440 8.56 -4.56 15.30
CA PRO A 440 9.60 -4.03 14.43
C PRO A 440 9.60 -2.49 14.35
N MET A 441 8.42 -1.86 14.44
CA MET A 441 8.28 -0.39 14.46
C MET A 441 6.84 -0.01 14.82
N PRO A 442 6.55 0.31 16.09
CA PRO A 442 5.21 0.68 16.54
C PRO A 442 4.77 2.03 15.98
N THR A 443 3.88 2.03 14.99
CA THR A 443 3.44 3.22 14.27
C THR A 443 2.85 4.29 15.17
N PHE A 444 2.08 3.91 16.20
CA PHE A 444 1.45 4.88 17.08
C PHE A 444 2.47 5.68 17.92
N VAL A 445 3.63 5.07 18.24
CA VAL A 445 4.74 5.79 18.90
C VAL A 445 5.32 6.84 17.96
N THR A 446 5.56 6.48 16.69
CA THR A 446 6.07 7.42 15.68
C THR A 446 5.04 8.51 15.36
N GLU A 447 3.75 8.20 15.40
CA GLU A 447 2.66 9.19 15.29
C GLU A 447 2.66 10.16 16.48
N GLY A 448 2.92 9.69 17.70
CA GLY A 448 3.08 10.55 18.88
C GLY A 448 4.23 11.55 18.73
N LEU A 449 5.36 11.13 18.18
CA LEU A 449 6.49 11.99 17.90
C LEU A 449 6.15 13.16 16.96
N ILE A 450 5.21 12.96 16.01
CA ILE A 450 4.69 14.02 15.14
C ILE A 450 4.07 15.17 15.97
N PHE A 451 3.37 14.83 17.04
CA PHE A 451 2.76 15.79 17.95
C PHE A 451 3.70 16.21 19.11
N GLY A 452 4.95 15.75 19.07
CA GLY A 452 5.95 16.06 20.10
C GLY A 452 5.66 15.36 21.43
N LYS A 453 5.09 14.14 21.38
CA LYS A 453 4.77 13.36 22.59
C LYS A 453 5.87 12.34 22.85
N PRO A 454 6.42 12.32 24.09
CA PRO A 454 7.35 11.29 24.51
C PRO A 454 6.63 9.94 24.67
N SER A 455 7.43 8.89 24.67
CA SER A 455 6.91 7.54 24.88
C SER A 455 7.77 6.76 25.88
N ILE A 456 7.14 5.80 26.54
CA ILE A 456 7.81 4.75 27.32
C ILE A 456 7.69 3.47 26.51
N VAL A 457 8.79 2.94 26.03
CA VAL A 457 8.79 1.78 25.13
C VAL A 457 9.65 0.64 25.67
N SER A 458 9.26 -0.60 25.38
CA SER A 458 10.11 -1.76 25.69
C SER A 458 11.34 -1.79 24.75
N GLU A 459 12.45 -2.34 25.20
CA GLU A 459 13.66 -2.54 24.41
C GLU A 459 13.45 -3.42 23.16
N HIS A 460 12.36 -4.20 23.13
CA HIS A 460 11.98 -5.08 22.02
C HIS A 460 11.09 -4.39 20.98
N THR A 461 11.28 -3.08 20.83
CA THR A 461 10.63 -2.29 19.77
C THR A 461 11.65 -1.60 18.87
N GLY A 462 11.31 -1.42 17.59
CA GLY A 462 12.18 -0.73 16.64
C GLY A 462 12.43 0.73 17.00
N THR A 463 11.51 1.36 17.71
CA THR A 463 11.65 2.75 18.18
C THR A 463 12.62 2.90 19.35
N ALA A 464 12.84 1.86 20.17
CA ALA A 464 13.77 1.93 21.29
C ALA A 464 15.21 2.30 20.87
N GLY A 465 15.64 1.84 19.68
CA GLY A 465 16.99 2.09 19.19
C GLY A 465 17.31 3.55 18.81
N VAL A 466 16.32 4.44 18.78
CA VAL A 466 16.49 5.86 18.43
C VAL A 466 16.09 6.81 19.57
N ILE A 467 15.45 6.29 20.62
CA ILE A 467 15.07 7.06 21.82
C ILE A 467 16.31 7.41 22.64
N THR A 468 16.42 8.67 23.01
CA THR A 468 17.42 9.15 23.97
C THR A 468 16.77 9.29 25.35
N GLU A 469 17.19 8.46 26.30
CA GLU A 469 16.64 8.35 27.64
C GLU A 469 16.52 9.70 28.34
N GLY A 470 15.30 10.06 28.77
CA GLY A 470 14.99 11.30 29.46
C GLY A 470 15.03 12.57 28.61
N VAL A 471 15.25 12.45 27.27
CA VAL A 471 15.30 13.58 26.33
C VAL A 471 14.08 13.60 25.42
N ASP A 472 13.73 12.47 24.83
CA ASP A 472 12.59 12.33 23.91
C ASP A 472 11.71 11.10 24.21
N GLY A 473 12.06 10.33 25.26
CA GLY A 473 11.31 9.19 25.75
C GLY A 473 12.07 8.39 26.78
N PHE A 474 11.56 7.19 27.06
CA PHE A 474 12.15 6.24 28.00
C PHE A 474 12.09 4.83 27.43
N THR A 475 13.10 4.03 27.78
CA THR A 475 13.14 2.61 27.46
C THR A 475 13.13 1.76 28.73
N TYR A 476 12.63 0.54 28.66
CA TYR A 476 12.67 -0.39 29.77
C TYR A 476 12.81 -1.85 29.27
N PRO A 477 13.37 -2.75 30.10
CA PRO A 477 13.52 -4.15 29.74
C PRO A 477 12.19 -4.83 29.45
N ASP A 478 12.18 -5.76 28.48
CA ASP A 478 10.98 -6.55 28.17
C ASP A 478 10.48 -7.35 29.37
N ASP A 479 9.16 -7.57 29.40
CA ASP A 479 8.46 -8.31 30.48
C ASP A 479 8.75 -7.81 31.90
N ASP A 480 9.13 -6.55 32.07
CA ASP A 480 9.38 -5.93 33.40
C ASP A 480 8.29 -4.92 33.78
N PRO A 481 7.12 -5.37 34.30
CA PRO A 481 6.06 -4.46 34.73
C PRO A 481 6.46 -3.59 35.93
N GLN A 482 7.43 -3.99 36.76
CA GLN A 482 7.95 -3.23 37.89
C GLN A 482 8.70 -2.00 37.41
N LYS A 483 9.58 -2.17 36.41
CA LYS A 483 10.29 -1.06 35.80
C LYS A 483 9.36 -0.11 35.07
N LEU A 484 8.39 -0.64 34.33
CA LEU A 484 7.36 0.15 33.68
C LEU A 484 6.53 0.94 34.71
N ALA A 485 6.13 0.33 35.83
CA ALA A 485 5.41 1.02 36.91
C ALA A 485 6.21 2.18 37.50
N ALA A 486 7.51 1.98 37.74
CA ALA A 486 8.38 3.04 38.26
C ALA A 486 8.51 4.24 37.27
N LEU A 487 8.59 3.97 35.96
CA LEU A 487 8.60 5.01 34.95
C LEU A 487 7.25 5.73 34.84
N LEU A 488 6.14 4.99 34.94
CA LEU A 488 4.80 5.58 34.98
C LEU A 488 4.62 6.48 36.20
N GLU A 489 5.02 6.03 37.40
CA GLU A 489 4.97 6.82 38.62
C GLU A 489 5.76 8.11 38.47
N TRP A 490 7.00 8.02 37.98
CA TRP A 490 7.82 9.20 37.71
C TRP A 490 7.12 10.14 36.72
N ALA A 491 6.59 9.61 35.62
CA ALA A 491 5.92 10.39 34.58
C ALA A 491 4.64 11.08 35.09
N ILE A 492 3.87 10.42 35.94
CA ILE A 492 2.66 10.98 36.59
C ILE A 492 3.01 12.19 37.45
N PHE A 493 4.13 12.15 38.16
CA PHE A 493 4.57 13.27 39.03
C PHE A 493 5.34 14.37 38.30
N HIS A 494 5.74 14.15 37.03
CA HIS A 494 6.54 15.11 36.29
C HIS A 494 5.97 15.42 34.89
N PRO A 495 4.67 15.74 34.74
CA PRO A 495 4.08 16.01 33.44
C PRO A 495 4.71 17.22 32.73
N GLU A 496 5.23 18.18 33.50
CA GLU A 496 5.95 19.36 32.97
C GLU A 496 7.28 18.97 32.30
N LYS A 497 7.98 17.93 32.81
CA LYS A 497 9.20 17.41 32.19
C LYS A 497 8.90 16.67 30.88
N LEU A 498 7.80 15.90 30.86
CA LEU A 498 7.33 15.25 29.63
C LEU A 498 6.95 16.31 28.59
N ALA A 499 6.25 17.37 28.98
CA ALA A 499 5.91 18.47 28.07
C ALA A 499 7.16 19.18 27.53
N ALA A 500 8.23 19.30 28.33
CA ALA A 500 9.50 19.90 27.91
C ALA A 500 10.23 19.07 26.82
N MET A 501 9.95 17.77 26.70
CA MET A 501 10.51 16.89 25.67
C MET A 501 9.94 17.16 24.26
N LYS A 502 8.89 17.95 24.12
CA LYS A 502 8.18 18.20 22.86
C LYS A 502 9.10 18.50 21.68
N ALA A 503 10.05 19.42 21.86
CA ALA A 503 10.96 19.81 20.78
C ALA A 503 11.91 18.67 20.37
N ALA A 504 12.39 17.87 21.34
CA ALA A 504 13.25 16.73 21.07
C ALA A 504 12.47 15.62 20.35
N CYS A 505 11.25 15.31 20.77
CA CYS A 505 10.36 14.35 20.10
C CYS A 505 10.08 14.78 18.64
N ARG A 506 9.77 16.06 18.40
CA ARG A 506 9.59 16.58 17.04
C ARG A 506 10.85 16.44 16.19
N LYS A 507 12.01 16.77 16.74
CA LYS A 507 13.30 16.61 16.05
C LYS A 507 13.56 15.14 15.71
N LEU A 508 13.24 14.21 16.62
CA LEU A 508 13.37 12.77 16.37
C LEU A 508 12.49 12.32 15.19
N TYR A 509 11.22 12.78 15.14
CA TYR A 509 10.35 12.56 13.98
C TYR A 509 10.95 13.14 12.70
N GLU A 510 11.35 14.40 12.69
CA GLU A 510 11.88 15.07 11.50
C GLU A 510 13.12 14.39 10.95
N THR A 511 13.99 13.90 11.86
CA THR A 511 15.26 13.25 11.50
C THR A 511 15.06 11.83 10.95
N HIS A 512 14.15 11.04 11.53
CA HIS A 512 14.05 9.60 11.25
C HIS A 512 12.76 9.15 10.58
N TYR A 513 11.64 9.86 10.83
CA TYR A 513 10.30 9.38 10.49
C TYR A 513 9.53 10.29 9.52
N SER A 514 10.11 11.42 9.12
CA SER A 514 9.47 12.32 8.15
C SER A 514 9.50 11.74 6.74
N LYS A 515 8.54 12.15 5.90
CA LYS A 515 8.57 11.82 4.47
C LYS A 515 9.88 12.21 3.82
N GLN A 516 10.41 13.39 4.16
CA GLN A 516 11.67 13.90 3.60
C GLN A 516 12.85 13.00 3.97
N SER A 517 12.96 12.56 5.22
CA SER A 517 14.01 11.63 5.66
C SER A 517 13.92 10.30 4.90
N PHE A 518 12.71 9.76 4.76
CA PHE A 518 12.48 8.53 4.00
C PHE A 518 12.87 8.69 2.52
N GLU A 519 12.44 9.78 1.86
CA GLU A 519 12.77 10.08 0.47
C GLU A 519 14.29 10.16 0.25
N GLN A 520 15.01 10.81 1.15
CA GLN A 520 16.47 10.93 1.10
C GLN A 520 17.13 9.56 1.26
N THR A 521 16.70 8.78 2.26
CA THR A 521 17.29 7.47 2.58
C THR A 521 17.01 6.45 1.47
N LEU A 522 15.76 6.38 0.98
CA LEU A 522 15.42 5.46 -0.12
C LEU A 522 16.14 5.85 -1.41
N THR A 523 16.22 7.14 -1.73
CA THR A 523 16.95 7.63 -2.91
C THR A 523 18.43 7.26 -2.83
N ALA A 524 19.07 7.43 -1.66
CA ALA A 524 20.46 7.05 -1.46
C ALA A 524 20.65 5.53 -1.61
N ALA A 525 19.79 4.73 -0.98
CA ALA A 525 19.84 3.26 -1.05
C ALA A 525 19.67 2.74 -2.49
N VAL A 526 18.76 3.32 -3.26
CA VAL A 526 18.55 2.95 -4.66
C VAL A 526 19.76 3.33 -5.52
N LYS A 527 20.31 4.53 -5.35
CA LYS A 527 21.50 4.98 -6.10
C LYS A 527 22.70 4.10 -5.81
N GLU A 528 23.01 3.84 -4.55
CA GLU A 528 24.11 2.95 -4.14
C GLU A 528 24.02 1.55 -4.77
N LEU A 529 22.80 1.06 -4.98
CA LEU A 529 22.55 -0.27 -5.52
C LEU A 529 22.57 -0.30 -7.06
N THR A 530 22.23 0.81 -7.74
CA THR A 530 22.03 0.85 -9.21
C THR A 530 23.13 1.60 -9.97
N GLU A 531 23.99 2.33 -9.27
CA GLU A 531 25.19 3.04 -9.82
C GLU A 531 26.47 2.25 -9.51
#